data_bf0446d6960e27e80a165a77a7903690
#
_entry.id   bf0446d6960e27e80a165a77a7903690
#
_cell.length_a   1.000
_cell.length_b   1.000
_cell.length_c   1.000
_cell.angle_alpha   90.00
_cell.angle_beta   90.00
_cell.angle_gamma   90.00
#
_symmetry.space_group_name_H-M   'P 1'
#
loop_
_entity.id
_entity.type
_entity.pdbx_description
1 polymer ?
#
loop_
_entity_poly.entity_id
_entity_poly.type
_entity_poly.pdbx_seq_one_letter_code
_entity_poly.pdbx_strand_id
1 'polypeptide(L)'
;ARGFLTEITPKKIKKKFTYSILTESKKNVIRGMHFNKKMDEEKLVFILKGRMLDVTINLNKGKNFGKIFYYNLKKNDVLFIPKGYAHGYLCLEKQNTILYLLNKKYSNKNNTGFCWNDKNFDVKWGIKKPILSIKDKYLKEYKI
;
A
#
# COMPACT_ATOMS: atom_id res chain seq x y z
N ALA A 1 27.88 19.34 -8.22
CA ALA A 1 26.67 19.52 -7.40
C ALA A 1 26.71 18.54 -6.21
N ARG A 2 26.38 19.02 -5.00
CA ARG A 2 26.46 18.22 -3.76
C ARG A 2 25.22 17.31 -3.54
N GLY A 3 24.25 17.30 -4.48
CA GLY A 3 22.97 16.64 -4.30
C GLY A 3 21.93 17.55 -3.61
N PHE A 4 20.91 16.93 -3.01
CA PHE A 4 19.83 17.65 -2.32
C PHE A 4 19.45 16.93 -1.01
N LEU A 5 18.86 17.68 -0.09
CA LEU A 5 18.25 17.17 1.14
C LEU A 5 16.77 17.52 1.10
N THR A 6 15.94 16.54 1.37
CA THR A 6 14.47 16.71 1.44
C THR A 6 13.92 16.14 2.74
N GLU A 7 13.18 16.95 3.46
CA GLU A 7 12.35 16.47 4.57
C GLU A 7 11.04 15.91 4.02
N ILE A 8 10.83 14.62 4.22
CA ILE A 8 9.69 13.91 3.62
C ILE A 8 8.59 13.53 4.62
N THR A 9 8.83 13.73 5.91
CA THR A 9 7.80 13.44 6.93
C THR A 9 6.83 14.62 7.05
N PRO A 10 5.51 14.41 6.83
CA PRO A 10 4.53 15.47 6.97
C PRO A 10 4.53 16.07 8.37
N LYS A 11 4.68 17.39 8.48
CA LYS A 11 4.77 18.13 9.77
C LYS A 11 3.58 17.87 10.73
N LYS A 12 2.42 17.51 10.19
CA LYS A 12 1.19 17.25 10.97
C LYS A 12 1.12 15.84 11.58
N ILE A 13 2.01 14.93 11.18
CA ILE A 13 1.99 13.54 11.68
C ILE A 13 2.87 13.44 12.92
N LYS A 14 2.24 13.55 14.11
CA LYS A 14 2.89 13.39 15.41
C LYS A 14 2.89 11.93 15.92
N LYS A 15 2.91 10.95 14.99
CA LYS A 15 2.81 9.53 15.36
C LYS A 15 4.16 8.85 15.40
N LYS A 16 4.32 7.88 16.28
CA LYS A 16 5.53 7.09 16.39
C LYS A 16 5.50 5.93 15.39
N PHE A 17 6.45 5.91 14.47
CA PHE A 17 6.71 4.80 13.58
C PHE A 17 7.98 4.09 14.04
N THR A 18 7.88 2.81 14.33
CA THR A 18 8.94 2.04 14.98
C THR A 18 9.50 0.93 14.12
N TYR A 19 8.92 0.71 12.94
CA TYR A 19 9.34 -0.37 12.05
C TYR A 19 9.36 0.09 10.61
N SER A 20 10.37 -0.27 9.86
CA SER A 20 10.53 0.10 8.45
C SER A 20 10.67 -1.12 7.56
N ILE A 21 10.14 -1.02 6.34
CA ILE A 21 10.26 -2.02 5.29
C ILE A 21 10.65 -1.30 4.01
N LEU A 22 11.69 -1.79 3.33
CA LEU A 22 12.05 -1.36 1.99
C LEU A 22 11.61 -2.41 0.98
N THR A 23 10.98 -1.98 -0.12
CA THR A 23 10.61 -2.87 -1.21
C THR A 23 11.10 -2.34 -2.53
N GLU A 24 11.53 -3.26 -3.41
CA GLU A 24 11.78 -2.98 -4.81
C GLU A 24 10.86 -3.83 -5.68
N SER A 25 10.38 -3.26 -6.76
CA SER A 25 9.47 -3.93 -7.68
C SER A 25 9.64 -3.43 -9.11
N LYS A 26 9.45 -4.34 -10.06
CA LYS A 26 9.47 -4.04 -11.48
C LYS A 26 8.12 -3.48 -11.94
N LYS A 27 8.08 -2.96 -13.16
CA LYS A 27 6.83 -2.55 -13.83
C LYS A 27 5.81 -3.68 -13.87
N ASN A 28 4.54 -3.35 -13.79
CA ASN A 28 3.40 -4.27 -13.81
C ASN A 28 3.29 -5.20 -12.59
N VAL A 29 4.11 -5.03 -11.56
CA VAL A 29 3.93 -5.73 -10.30
C VAL A 29 2.77 -5.09 -9.53
N ILE A 30 1.82 -5.90 -9.07
CA ILE A 30 0.85 -5.54 -8.03
C ILE A 30 1.27 -6.20 -6.73
N ARG A 31 1.24 -5.45 -5.63
CA ARG A 31 1.31 -5.96 -4.26
C ARG A 31 0.04 -5.54 -3.53
N GLY A 32 -0.70 -6.51 -3.04
CA GLY A 32 -1.96 -6.27 -2.33
C GLY A 32 -3.10 -7.15 -2.85
N MET A 33 -4.30 -6.93 -2.36
CA MET A 33 -4.64 -5.96 -1.27
C MET A 33 -4.28 -6.56 0.10
N HIS A 34 -3.52 -5.84 0.89
CA HIS A 34 -3.09 -6.30 2.21
C HIS A 34 -3.65 -5.42 3.34
N PHE A 35 -3.96 -6.03 4.47
CA PHE A 35 -4.35 -5.33 5.68
C PHE A 35 -3.92 -6.11 6.94
N ASN A 36 -3.90 -5.43 8.07
CA ASN A 36 -3.63 -6.04 9.37
C ASN A 36 -4.95 -6.56 9.97
N LYS A 37 -5.00 -7.85 10.35
CA LYS A 37 -6.20 -8.48 10.94
C LYS A 37 -6.73 -7.76 12.17
N LYS A 38 -5.85 -7.14 12.97
CA LYS A 38 -6.22 -6.36 14.14
C LYS A 38 -6.74 -4.96 13.80
N MET A 39 -6.67 -4.56 12.52
CA MET A 39 -7.14 -3.27 12.02
C MET A 39 -6.52 -2.06 12.73
N ASP A 40 -5.31 -2.19 13.28
CA ASP A 40 -4.67 -1.21 14.15
C ASP A 40 -3.31 -0.71 13.63
N GLU A 41 -2.92 -1.12 12.42
CA GLU A 41 -1.71 -0.70 11.74
C GLU A 41 -1.93 0.58 10.96
N GLU A 42 -0.99 1.51 11.11
CA GLU A 42 -0.87 2.73 10.32
C GLU A 42 0.43 2.71 9.55
N LYS A 43 0.43 3.29 8.35
CA LYS A 43 1.59 3.29 7.45
C LYS A 43 1.86 4.70 6.93
N LEU A 44 3.15 5.03 6.81
CA LEU A 44 3.64 6.04 5.89
C LEU A 44 4.32 5.33 4.74
N VAL A 45 3.93 5.67 3.53
CA VAL A 45 4.45 5.09 2.28
C VAL A 45 5.23 6.17 1.56
N PHE A 46 6.54 6.00 1.43
CA PHE A 46 7.45 6.94 0.78
C PHE A 46 7.89 6.38 -0.56
N ILE A 47 7.73 7.16 -1.63
CA ILE A 47 8.18 6.79 -2.95
C ILE A 47 9.60 7.30 -3.17
N LEU A 48 10.58 6.41 -3.03
CA LEU A 48 11.99 6.76 -3.21
C LEU A 48 12.40 6.77 -4.69
N LYS A 49 11.77 5.90 -5.49
CA LYS A 49 12.01 5.81 -6.95
C LYS A 49 10.78 5.27 -7.66
N GLY A 50 10.55 5.75 -8.89
CA GLY A 50 9.49 5.25 -9.78
C GLY A 50 8.17 5.99 -9.62
N ARG A 51 7.12 5.35 -10.12
CA ARG A 51 5.72 5.81 -10.09
C ARG A 51 4.81 4.63 -9.85
N MET A 52 3.69 4.87 -9.18
CA MET A 52 2.71 3.83 -8.91
C MET A 52 1.30 4.36 -8.84
N LEU A 53 0.35 3.50 -9.17
CA LEU A 53 -1.04 3.65 -8.79
C LEU A 53 -1.21 2.97 -7.43
N ASP A 54 -1.37 3.75 -6.40
CA ASP A 54 -1.63 3.30 -5.04
C ASP A 54 -3.13 3.28 -4.76
N VAL A 55 -3.61 2.24 -4.09
CA VAL A 55 -5.04 2.03 -3.83
C VAL A 55 -5.24 1.69 -2.36
N THR A 56 -6.15 2.41 -1.73
CA THR A 56 -6.60 2.07 -0.37
C THR A 56 -8.11 1.85 -0.34
N ILE A 57 -8.54 0.88 0.49
CA ILE A 57 -9.95 0.54 0.66
C ILE A 57 -10.29 0.62 2.15
N ASN A 58 -11.30 1.39 2.49
CA ASN A 58 -11.76 1.49 3.87
C ASN A 58 -12.50 0.21 4.29
N LEU A 59 -11.95 -0.54 5.24
CA LEU A 59 -12.55 -1.73 5.81
C LEU A 59 -13.19 -1.49 7.20
N ASN A 60 -13.18 -0.24 7.69
CA ASN A 60 -13.87 0.07 8.94
C ASN A 60 -15.38 -0.05 8.75
N LYS A 61 -16.06 -0.69 9.71
CA LYS A 61 -17.52 -0.83 9.68
C LYS A 61 -18.21 0.53 9.66
N GLY A 62 -19.32 0.63 8.92
CA GLY A 62 -20.14 1.83 8.84
C GLY A 62 -20.32 2.36 7.42
N LYS A 63 -20.85 3.58 7.28
CA LYS A 63 -21.28 4.20 6.01
C LYS A 63 -20.20 4.25 4.90
N ASN A 64 -18.93 4.29 5.29
CA ASN A 64 -17.81 4.39 4.34
C ASN A 64 -17.10 3.05 4.12
N PHE A 65 -17.63 1.93 4.58
CA PHE A 65 -17.08 0.60 4.28
C PHE A 65 -17.02 0.38 2.77
N GLY A 66 -15.91 -0.17 2.29
CA GLY A 66 -15.69 -0.45 0.88
C GLY A 66 -15.32 0.76 0.02
N LYS A 67 -15.28 1.98 0.56
CA LYS A 67 -14.88 3.15 -0.21
C LYS A 67 -13.42 3.04 -0.65
N ILE A 68 -13.20 3.20 -1.97
CA ILE A 68 -11.90 3.06 -2.62
C ILE A 68 -11.31 4.44 -2.91
N PHE A 69 -10.02 4.58 -2.67
CA PHE A 69 -9.26 5.78 -3.00
C PHE A 69 -8.06 5.41 -3.87
N TYR A 70 -7.81 6.21 -4.88
CA TYR A 70 -6.74 6.04 -5.86
C TYR A 70 -5.76 7.20 -5.77
N TYR A 71 -4.46 6.90 -5.75
CA TYR A 71 -3.40 7.90 -5.69
C TYR A 71 -2.34 7.61 -6.75
N ASN A 72 -2.09 8.56 -7.64
CA ASN A 72 -0.97 8.49 -8.57
C ASN A 72 0.27 9.06 -7.88
N LEU A 73 1.11 8.19 -7.33
CA LEU A 73 2.29 8.57 -6.56
C LEU A 73 3.56 8.49 -7.42
N LYS A 74 4.48 9.42 -7.18
CA LYS A 74 5.78 9.52 -7.83
C LYS A 74 6.88 9.78 -6.80
N LYS A 75 8.14 9.75 -7.22
CA LYS A 75 9.30 10.05 -6.36
C LYS A 75 9.06 11.29 -5.50
N ASN A 76 9.39 11.20 -4.21
CA ASN A 76 9.22 12.17 -3.14
C ASN A 76 7.78 12.34 -2.61
N ASP A 77 6.79 11.67 -3.19
CA ASP A 77 5.45 11.64 -2.60
C ASP A 77 5.42 10.76 -1.34
N VAL A 78 4.55 11.15 -0.41
CA VAL A 78 4.29 10.44 0.83
C VAL A 78 2.80 10.26 1.02
N LEU A 79 2.37 9.02 1.26
CA LEU A 79 0.98 8.69 1.57
C LEU A 79 0.87 8.20 3.02
N PHE A 80 -0.03 8.77 3.79
CA PHE A 80 -0.44 8.24 5.09
C PHE A 80 -1.67 7.35 4.94
N ILE A 81 -1.56 6.11 5.42
CA ILE A 81 -2.66 5.15 5.42
C ILE A 81 -3.09 4.92 6.88
N PRO A 82 -4.33 5.31 7.24
CA PRO A 82 -4.82 5.17 8.60
C PRO A 82 -5.19 3.72 8.93
N LYS A 83 -5.53 3.48 10.20
CA LYS A 83 -6.04 2.20 10.69
C LYS A 83 -7.28 1.76 9.93
N GLY A 84 -7.44 0.45 9.75
CA GLY A 84 -8.63 -0.14 9.16
C GLY A 84 -8.73 -0.02 7.65
N TYR A 85 -7.61 0.27 6.97
CA TYR A 85 -7.57 0.29 5.51
C TYR A 85 -6.81 -0.90 4.95
N ALA A 86 -7.36 -1.51 3.89
CA ALA A 86 -6.58 -2.36 2.99
C ALA A 86 -5.77 -1.47 2.05
N HIS A 87 -4.61 -1.96 1.64
CA HIS A 87 -3.65 -1.24 0.83
C HIS A 87 -3.05 -2.14 -0.26
N GLY A 88 -2.92 -1.60 -1.44
CA GLY A 88 -2.21 -2.22 -2.55
C GLY A 88 -1.72 -1.19 -3.55
N TYR A 89 -0.80 -1.58 -4.42
CA TYR A 89 -0.29 -0.69 -5.45
C TYR A 89 0.15 -1.44 -6.71
N LEU A 90 0.06 -0.75 -7.84
CA LEU A 90 0.58 -1.17 -9.14
C LEU A 90 1.81 -0.33 -9.49
N CYS A 91 2.92 -0.99 -9.78
CA CYS A 91 4.16 -0.35 -10.24
C CYS A 91 4.08 0.03 -11.71
N LEU A 92 4.34 1.31 -12.04
CA LEU A 92 4.21 1.86 -13.38
C LEU A 92 5.55 2.04 -14.12
N GLU A 93 6.68 2.02 -13.42
CA GLU A 93 8.03 2.21 -13.97
C GLU A 93 8.86 0.92 -13.93
N LYS A 94 9.98 0.88 -14.67
CA LYS A 94 10.89 -0.28 -14.70
C LYS A 94 11.45 -0.64 -13.32
N GLN A 95 11.70 0.37 -12.49
CA GLN A 95 12.17 0.23 -11.11
C GLN A 95 11.33 1.12 -10.20
N ASN A 96 10.80 0.54 -9.13
CA ASN A 96 10.03 1.24 -8.12
C ASN A 96 10.57 0.83 -6.75
N THR A 97 10.98 1.83 -5.97
CA THR A 97 11.52 1.64 -4.62
C THR A 97 10.64 2.38 -3.63
N ILE A 98 10.13 1.67 -2.64
CA ILE A 98 9.19 2.18 -1.65
C ILE A 98 9.72 1.87 -0.26
N LEU A 99 9.72 2.89 0.58
CA LEU A 99 9.97 2.77 2.01
C LEU A 99 8.64 2.90 2.76
N TYR A 100 8.35 1.92 3.58
CA TYR A 100 7.24 1.96 4.54
C TYR A 100 7.77 2.26 5.93
N LEU A 101 7.09 3.13 6.63
CA LEU A 101 7.20 3.24 8.08
C LEU A 101 5.89 2.79 8.71
N LEU A 102 5.97 1.88 9.66
CA LEU A 102 4.83 1.28 10.34
C LEU A 102 4.85 1.66 11.82
N ASN A 103 3.68 1.89 12.39
CA ASN A 103 3.54 2.13 13.83
C ASN A 103 3.70 0.85 14.66
N LYS A 104 3.81 -0.32 14.01
CA LYS A 104 3.98 -1.63 14.63
C LYS A 104 4.94 -2.51 13.85
N LYS A 105 5.59 -3.46 14.54
CA LYS A 105 6.40 -4.49 13.90
C LYS A 105 5.54 -5.33 12.95
N TYR A 106 6.03 -5.52 11.74
CA TYR A 106 5.41 -6.41 10.76
C TYR A 106 5.32 -7.84 11.30
N SER A 107 4.19 -8.49 11.10
CA SER A 107 3.95 -9.86 11.51
C SER A 107 3.18 -10.62 10.43
N ASN A 108 3.77 -11.69 9.91
CA ASN A 108 3.10 -12.56 8.93
C ASN A 108 1.77 -13.13 9.45
N LYS A 109 1.66 -13.40 10.76
CA LYS A 109 0.44 -13.91 11.40
C LYS A 109 -0.71 -12.91 11.33
N ASN A 110 -0.41 -11.62 11.47
CA ASN A 110 -1.42 -10.56 11.47
C ASN A 110 -1.61 -9.92 10.07
N ASN A 111 -0.63 -10.07 9.17
CA ASN A 111 -0.74 -9.55 7.81
C ASN A 111 -1.50 -10.53 6.93
N THR A 112 -2.63 -10.09 6.42
CA THR A 112 -3.52 -10.84 5.54
C THR A 112 -3.90 -9.97 4.33
N GLY A 113 -4.79 -10.49 3.50
CA GLY A 113 -5.23 -9.76 2.32
C GLY A 113 -6.34 -10.47 1.58
N PHE A 114 -6.75 -9.88 0.47
CA PHE A 114 -7.66 -10.46 -0.50
C PHE A 114 -7.13 -10.21 -1.92
N CYS A 115 -7.68 -10.91 -2.91
CA CYS A 115 -7.15 -10.89 -4.26
C CYS A 115 -7.26 -9.48 -4.88
N TRP A 116 -6.28 -9.10 -5.69
CA TRP A 116 -6.17 -7.80 -6.32
C TRP A 116 -7.37 -7.44 -7.22
N ASN A 117 -8.03 -8.46 -7.79
CA ASN A 117 -9.21 -8.36 -8.66
C ASN A 117 -10.50 -8.80 -7.96
N ASP A 118 -10.59 -8.59 -6.67
CA ASP A 118 -11.76 -8.91 -5.85
C ASP A 118 -13.03 -8.27 -6.40
N LYS A 119 -14.05 -9.09 -6.64
CA LYS A 119 -15.32 -8.66 -7.25
C LYS A 119 -16.17 -7.78 -6.32
N ASN A 120 -15.98 -7.90 -5.00
CA ASN A 120 -16.70 -7.09 -4.03
C ASN A 120 -16.28 -5.62 -4.07
N PHE A 121 -15.02 -5.35 -4.48
CA PHE A 121 -14.48 -3.99 -4.53
C PHE A 121 -14.26 -3.49 -5.96
N ASP A 122 -14.02 -4.38 -6.93
CA ASP A 122 -13.83 -4.06 -8.35
C ASP A 122 -12.81 -2.93 -8.60
N VAL A 123 -11.62 -3.07 -8.02
CA VAL A 123 -10.56 -2.06 -8.14
C VAL A 123 -10.10 -1.90 -9.59
N LYS A 124 -10.12 -0.67 -10.08
CA LYS A 124 -9.74 -0.33 -11.46
C LYS A 124 -8.23 -0.11 -11.60
N TRP A 125 -7.47 -1.19 -11.70
CA TRP A 125 -6.01 -1.15 -11.81
C TRP A 125 -5.48 -0.69 -13.18
N GLY A 126 -6.30 -0.76 -14.22
CA GLY A 126 -5.86 -0.46 -15.60
C GLY A 126 -4.91 -1.50 -16.22
N ILE A 127 -4.79 -2.67 -15.62
CA ILE A 127 -3.97 -3.79 -16.13
C ILE A 127 -4.75 -5.11 -16.07
N LYS A 128 -4.60 -5.94 -17.11
CA LYS A 128 -5.29 -7.24 -17.20
C LYS A 128 -4.46 -8.41 -16.63
N LYS A 129 -3.13 -8.36 -16.77
CA LYS A 129 -2.21 -9.43 -16.38
C LYS A 129 -1.05 -8.87 -15.57
N PRO A 130 -1.24 -8.57 -14.27
CA PRO A 130 -0.17 -8.11 -13.41
C PRO A 130 0.80 -9.23 -13.04
N ILE A 131 1.99 -8.85 -12.60
CA ILE A 131 2.95 -9.74 -11.95
C ILE A 131 2.62 -9.77 -10.46
N LEU A 132 2.38 -10.95 -9.92
CA LEU A 132 2.02 -11.16 -8.51
C LEU A 132 3.06 -12.01 -7.81
N SER A 133 3.23 -11.79 -6.51
CA SER A 133 3.94 -12.73 -5.63
C SER A 133 3.17 -14.05 -5.51
N ILE A 134 3.86 -15.13 -5.12
CA ILE A 134 3.20 -16.42 -4.83
C ILE A 134 2.09 -16.21 -3.80
N LYS A 135 2.36 -15.48 -2.73
CA LYS A 135 1.37 -15.17 -1.69
C LYS A 135 0.14 -14.48 -2.28
N ASP A 136 0.32 -13.45 -3.10
CA ASP A 136 -0.80 -12.67 -3.63
C ASP A 136 -1.65 -13.44 -4.65
N LYS A 137 -1.04 -14.39 -5.37
CA LYS A 137 -1.77 -15.30 -6.31
C LYS A 137 -2.80 -16.19 -5.61
N TYR A 138 -2.55 -16.56 -4.35
CA TYR A 138 -3.41 -17.47 -3.59
C TYR A 138 -4.36 -16.75 -2.62
N LEU A 139 -4.38 -15.43 -2.62
CA LEU A 139 -5.36 -14.66 -1.84
C LEU A 139 -6.77 -14.89 -2.42
N LYS A 140 -7.72 -15.12 -1.53
CA LYS A 140 -9.14 -15.30 -1.86
C LYS A 140 -9.86 -13.95 -1.88
N GLU A 141 -11.10 -13.94 -2.35
CA GLU A 141 -11.98 -12.78 -2.24
C GLU A 141 -12.22 -12.41 -0.76
N TYR A 142 -12.48 -11.14 -0.51
CA TYR A 142 -12.83 -10.64 0.81
C TYR A 142 -14.18 -11.19 1.23
N LYS A 143 -14.28 -11.68 2.44
CA LYS A 143 -15.57 -12.12 3.00
C LYS A 143 -16.25 -10.92 3.66
N ILE A 144 -17.31 -10.43 3.03
CA ILE A 144 -18.19 -9.38 3.56
C ILE A 144 -19.00 -9.92 4.73
#